data_ed0084d352bad229e396356fe274bb7b
#
_entry.id   ed0084d352bad229e396356fe274bb7b
#
_cell.length_a   1.000
_cell.length_b   1.000
_cell.length_c   1.000
_cell.angle_alpha   90.00
_cell.angle_beta   90.00
_cell.angle_gamma   90.00
#
_symmetry.space_group_name_H-M   'P 1'
#
loop_
_entity.id
_entity.type
_entity.pdbx_description
1 polymer ?
#
loop_
_entity_poly.entity_id
_entity_poly.type
_entity_poly.pdbx_seq_one_letter_code
_entity_poly.pdbx_strand_id
1 'polypeptide(L)'
;PAAIVLDGVIHLFYQSYGQFPRDYICHATSTDGVNFTRDPSNPVFMPTGAWNCGRAIDADVVAFGDKLLLYWATRDPEMERQMLGVAAAPLESDFSAGCWTQLNPDASILCPELPWEQLCIEAPAACVHDGKIYMFYGGAYNCCPQQIGCAVSADGVRFTRLFDEPMIRNGGPGSWNESESGHPYIFEDDGAYRLFYQGSDDHGKTWRLSRAEIAFDGNGLPYVVQ
;
A
#
# COMPACT_ATOMS: atom_id res chain seq x y z
N PRO A 1 7.01 -3.33 3.31
CA PRO A 1 7.09 -4.61 2.58
C PRO A 1 5.73 -5.29 2.56
N ALA A 2 5.49 -6.09 1.54
CA ALA A 2 4.29 -6.91 1.41
C ALA A 2 4.68 -8.35 1.03
N ALA A 3 3.84 -9.30 1.40
CA ALA A 3 4.06 -10.70 1.08
C ALA A 3 2.77 -11.36 0.56
N ILE A 4 2.95 -12.30 -0.36
CA ILE A 4 1.87 -13.15 -0.85
C ILE A 4 2.38 -14.59 -0.93
N VAL A 5 1.50 -15.55 -0.66
CA VAL A 5 1.80 -16.98 -0.82
C VAL A 5 1.15 -17.50 -2.09
N LEU A 6 1.96 -18.00 -3.01
CA LEU A 6 1.52 -18.62 -4.26
C LEU A 6 2.17 -20.00 -4.38
N ASP A 7 1.40 -21.03 -4.60
CA ASP A 7 1.86 -22.41 -4.75
C ASP A 7 2.82 -22.88 -3.65
N GLY A 8 2.59 -22.43 -2.41
CA GLY A 8 3.41 -22.78 -1.25
C GLY A 8 4.73 -22.01 -1.14
N VAL A 9 4.98 -21.03 -2.01
CA VAL A 9 6.12 -20.13 -1.95
C VAL A 9 5.67 -18.76 -1.44
N ILE A 10 6.38 -18.23 -0.47
CA ILE A 10 6.21 -16.86 0.03
C ILE A 10 7.01 -15.94 -0.87
N HIS A 11 6.35 -15.01 -1.53
CA HIS A 11 6.95 -13.92 -2.29
C HIS A 11 6.93 -12.66 -1.44
N LEU A 12 8.10 -12.13 -1.10
CA LEU A 12 8.27 -10.91 -0.31
C LEU A 12 8.73 -9.77 -1.22
N PHE A 13 7.95 -8.72 -1.29
CA PHE A 13 8.30 -7.47 -1.98
C PHE A 13 8.69 -6.42 -0.95
N TYR A 14 9.84 -5.79 -1.15
CA TYR A 14 10.38 -4.82 -0.20
C TYR A 14 11.14 -3.72 -0.94
N GLN A 15 11.20 -2.55 -0.34
CA GLN A 15 11.96 -1.44 -0.91
C GLN A 15 13.43 -1.52 -0.54
N SER A 16 14.33 -1.09 -1.44
CA SER A 16 15.67 -0.69 -1.07
C SER A 16 15.59 0.59 -0.22
N TYR A 17 16.58 0.82 0.64
CA TYR A 17 16.60 1.99 1.49
C TYR A 17 17.98 2.66 1.47
N GLY A 18 17.96 4.01 1.59
CA GLY A 18 19.18 4.80 1.61
C GLY A 18 19.75 5.09 0.22
N GLN A 19 19.01 4.82 -0.83
CA GLN A 19 19.37 5.16 -2.22
C GLN A 19 18.66 6.43 -2.71
N PHE A 20 18.01 7.15 -1.79
CA PHE A 20 17.22 8.34 -2.12
C PHE A 20 17.92 9.26 -3.15
N PRO A 21 17.22 9.72 -4.19
CA PRO A 21 15.80 9.50 -4.48
C PRO A 21 15.48 8.19 -5.23
N ARG A 22 16.40 7.24 -5.29
CA ARG A 22 16.33 6.03 -6.11
C ARG A 22 16.08 4.76 -5.28
N ASP A 23 15.12 4.81 -4.37
CA ASP A 23 14.62 3.59 -3.73
C ASP A 23 13.70 2.86 -4.71
N TYR A 24 13.85 1.54 -4.81
CA TYR A 24 13.15 0.68 -5.76
C TYR A 24 12.60 -0.56 -5.07
N ILE A 25 11.70 -1.27 -5.75
CA ILE A 25 11.12 -2.51 -5.22
C ILE A 25 12.01 -3.70 -5.57
N CYS A 26 12.32 -4.47 -4.55
CA CYS A 26 13.07 -5.72 -4.60
C CYS A 26 12.15 -6.89 -4.25
N HIS A 27 12.57 -8.10 -4.63
CA HIS A 27 11.85 -9.34 -4.42
C HIS A 27 12.75 -10.38 -3.76
N ALA A 28 12.16 -11.21 -2.91
CA ALA A 28 12.78 -12.39 -2.33
C ALA A 28 11.74 -13.49 -2.13
N THR A 29 12.15 -14.75 -2.12
CA THR A 29 11.28 -15.91 -1.93
C THR A 29 11.68 -16.75 -0.73
N SER A 30 10.70 -17.42 -0.12
CA SER A 30 10.91 -18.37 0.96
C SER A 30 9.87 -19.49 0.91
N THR A 31 10.24 -20.69 1.34
CA THR A 31 9.30 -21.82 1.54
C THR A 31 9.04 -22.11 3.01
N ASP A 32 9.72 -21.43 3.92
CA ASP A 32 9.62 -21.66 5.37
C ASP A 32 9.31 -20.38 6.18
N GLY A 33 9.28 -19.20 5.52
CA GLY A 33 9.02 -17.92 6.16
C GLY A 33 10.18 -17.36 7.01
N VAL A 34 11.31 -18.05 7.04
CA VAL A 34 12.48 -17.71 7.85
C VAL A 34 13.70 -17.43 6.97
N ASN A 35 13.96 -18.33 6.02
CA ASN A 35 15.09 -18.23 5.11
C ASN A 35 14.63 -17.69 3.76
N PHE A 36 15.03 -16.46 3.44
CA PHE A 36 14.68 -15.78 2.18
C PHE A 36 15.85 -15.75 1.22
N THR A 37 15.57 -16.11 -0.03
CA THR A 37 16.50 -15.98 -1.16
C THR A 37 16.13 -14.74 -1.96
N ARG A 38 17.07 -13.80 -2.08
CA ARG A 38 16.88 -12.58 -2.88
C ARG A 38 16.87 -12.91 -4.36
N ASP A 39 15.98 -12.28 -5.10
CA ASP A 39 15.94 -12.35 -6.54
C ASP A 39 17.24 -11.77 -7.14
N PRO A 40 17.93 -12.52 -8.02
CA PRO A 40 19.18 -12.05 -8.63
C PRO A 40 18.97 -10.86 -9.59
N SER A 41 17.75 -10.62 -10.07
CA SER A 41 17.41 -9.51 -10.94
C SER A 41 17.07 -8.21 -10.19
N ASN A 42 17.12 -8.21 -8.85
CA ASN A 42 16.81 -7.02 -8.06
C ASN A 42 17.60 -5.77 -8.48
N PRO A 43 16.95 -4.60 -8.55
CA PRO A 43 15.56 -4.34 -8.24
C PRO A 43 14.61 -4.87 -9.31
N VAL A 44 13.52 -5.52 -8.90
CA VAL A 44 12.55 -6.10 -9.84
C VAL A 44 11.63 -5.05 -10.47
N PHE A 45 11.41 -3.92 -9.78
CA PHE A 45 10.59 -2.83 -10.31
C PHE A 45 11.20 -1.45 -10.01
N MET A 46 11.23 -0.63 -11.06
CA MET A 46 11.61 0.78 -11.05
C MET A 46 10.56 1.56 -11.84
N PRO A 47 9.94 2.60 -11.26
CA PRO A 47 8.91 3.34 -11.96
C PRO A 47 9.48 4.20 -13.08
N THR A 48 8.64 4.44 -14.08
CA THR A 48 8.91 5.28 -15.25
C THR A 48 7.83 6.36 -15.38
N GLY A 49 8.01 7.28 -16.33
CA GLY A 49 7.07 8.37 -16.60
C GLY A 49 7.49 9.70 -15.98
N ALA A 50 7.03 10.79 -16.60
CA ALA A 50 7.41 12.15 -16.21
C ALA A 50 6.66 12.69 -14.99
N TRP A 51 5.64 11.96 -14.51
CA TRP A 51 4.81 12.38 -13.39
C TRP A 51 5.41 12.04 -12.00
N ASN A 52 6.49 11.27 -11.96
CA ASN A 52 7.11 10.81 -10.72
C ASN A 52 8.63 11.02 -10.73
N CYS A 53 9.24 11.01 -9.54
CA CYS A 53 10.67 11.23 -9.35
C CYS A 53 11.55 9.99 -9.63
N GLY A 54 10.97 8.87 -10.09
CA GLY A 54 11.69 7.61 -10.34
C GLY A 54 11.92 6.75 -9.10
N ARG A 55 11.25 7.05 -7.98
CA ARG A 55 11.31 6.32 -6.72
C ARG A 55 10.10 5.40 -6.56
N ALA A 56 10.28 4.20 -6.00
CA ALA A 56 9.20 3.33 -5.55
C ALA A 56 9.46 2.83 -4.13
N ILE A 57 8.50 3.09 -3.24
CA ILE A 57 8.50 2.66 -1.83
C ILE A 57 7.14 2.10 -1.44
N ASP A 58 7.03 1.56 -0.23
CA ASP A 58 5.78 1.08 0.37
C ASP A 58 5.04 0.10 -0.53
N ALA A 59 5.78 -0.95 -0.96
CA ALA A 59 5.21 -1.98 -1.81
C ALA A 59 4.03 -2.68 -1.13
N ASP A 60 2.94 -2.85 -1.89
CA ASP A 60 1.88 -3.79 -1.57
C ASP A 60 1.51 -4.63 -2.80
N VAL A 61 1.11 -5.88 -2.60
CA VAL A 61 0.79 -6.78 -3.70
C VAL A 61 -0.53 -7.51 -3.48
N VAL A 62 -1.30 -7.65 -4.54
CA VAL A 62 -2.57 -8.39 -4.52
C VAL A 62 -2.77 -9.15 -5.83
N ALA A 63 -3.21 -10.41 -5.74
CA ALA A 63 -3.62 -11.19 -6.90
C ALA A 63 -4.99 -10.74 -7.39
N PHE A 64 -5.10 -10.42 -8.68
CA PHE A 64 -6.35 -10.00 -9.30
C PHE A 64 -6.47 -10.52 -10.72
N GLY A 65 -7.41 -11.43 -10.95
CA GLY A 65 -7.52 -12.17 -12.22
C GLY A 65 -6.27 -13.03 -12.47
N ASP A 66 -5.66 -12.84 -13.63
CA ASP A 66 -4.45 -13.53 -14.07
C ASP A 66 -3.15 -12.77 -13.73
N LYS A 67 -3.23 -11.73 -12.88
CA LYS A 67 -2.12 -10.83 -12.59
C LYS A 67 -1.86 -10.71 -11.09
N LEU A 68 -0.59 -10.50 -10.76
CA LEU A 68 -0.17 -9.89 -9.52
C LEU A 68 -0.03 -8.39 -9.74
N LEU A 69 -0.83 -7.59 -9.02
CA LEU A 69 -0.70 -6.14 -9.00
C LEU A 69 0.26 -5.73 -7.90
N LEU A 70 1.20 -4.85 -8.23
CA LEU A 70 2.14 -4.22 -7.31
C LEU A 70 1.76 -2.74 -7.20
N TYR A 71 1.31 -2.31 -6.03
CA TYR A 71 1.10 -0.92 -5.68
C TYR A 71 2.34 -0.36 -4.99
N TRP A 72 2.63 0.91 -5.20
CA TRP A 72 3.82 1.56 -4.66
C TRP A 72 3.58 3.06 -4.48
N ALA A 73 4.28 3.66 -3.51
CA ALA A 73 4.27 5.10 -3.32
C ALA A 73 5.50 5.75 -3.98
N THR A 74 5.32 6.98 -4.45
CA THR A 74 6.36 7.81 -5.06
C THR A 74 6.09 9.28 -4.78
N ARG A 75 7.02 10.15 -5.18
CA ARG A 75 6.80 11.59 -5.20
C ARG A 75 6.72 12.13 -6.62
N ASP A 76 6.13 13.33 -6.75
CA ASP A 76 6.24 14.11 -7.96
C ASP A 76 7.70 14.50 -8.25
N PRO A 77 8.01 15.01 -9.47
CA PRO A 77 9.38 15.42 -9.81
C PRO A 77 9.95 16.52 -8.90
N GLU A 78 9.09 17.36 -8.36
CA GLU A 78 9.43 18.46 -7.44
C GLU A 78 9.66 17.97 -6.00
N MET A 79 9.39 16.70 -5.70
CA MET A 79 9.51 16.09 -4.38
C MET A 79 8.56 16.65 -3.32
N GLU A 80 7.46 17.28 -3.73
CA GLU A 80 6.50 17.94 -2.84
C GLU A 80 5.33 17.03 -2.48
N ARG A 81 4.75 16.31 -3.47
CA ARG A 81 3.57 15.47 -3.29
C ARG A 81 3.94 14.00 -3.33
N GLN A 82 3.40 13.22 -2.39
CA GLN A 82 3.50 11.76 -2.42
C GLN A 82 2.18 11.15 -2.90
N MET A 83 2.28 10.18 -3.80
CA MET A 83 1.14 9.60 -4.51
C MET A 83 1.42 8.15 -4.91
N LEU A 84 0.43 7.46 -5.45
CA LEU A 84 0.50 6.03 -5.71
C LEU A 84 0.58 5.71 -7.20
N GLY A 85 1.26 4.62 -7.50
CA GLY A 85 1.29 3.98 -8.81
C GLY A 85 0.99 2.49 -8.73
N VAL A 86 0.86 1.86 -9.90
CA VAL A 86 0.59 0.44 -10.06
C VAL A 86 1.36 -0.18 -11.21
N ALA A 87 1.89 -1.37 -10.98
CA ALA A 87 2.46 -2.25 -12.00
C ALA A 87 1.80 -3.63 -11.90
N ALA A 88 1.91 -4.41 -12.97
CA ALA A 88 1.39 -5.77 -13.02
C ALA A 88 2.43 -6.72 -13.60
N ALA A 89 2.44 -7.95 -13.08
CA ALA A 89 3.12 -9.10 -13.67
C ALA A 89 2.12 -10.24 -13.85
N PRO A 90 2.32 -11.15 -14.82
CA PRO A 90 1.52 -12.38 -14.91
C PRO A 90 1.62 -13.17 -13.61
N LEU A 91 0.50 -13.70 -13.11
CA LEU A 91 0.49 -14.42 -11.83
C LEU A 91 1.34 -15.71 -11.85
N GLU A 92 1.50 -16.30 -13.04
CA GLU A 92 2.33 -17.50 -13.27
C GLU A 92 3.83 -17.19 -13.50
N SER A 93 4.25 -15.91 -13.43
CA SER A 93 5.64 -15.51 -13.63
C SER A 93 6.50 -15.73 -12.38
N ASP A 94 7.82 -15.62 -12.53
CA ASP A 94 8.77 -15.66 -11.43
C ASP A 94 8.95 -14.29 -10.73
N PHE A 95 8.24 -13.25 -11.19
CA PHE A 95 8.28 -11.88 -10.71
C PHE A 95 9.66 -11.20 -10.80
N SER A 96 10.56 -11.72 -11.64
CA SER A 96 11.85 -11.08 -11.95
C SER A 96 11.64 -9.73 -12.65
N ALA A 97 12.69 -8.93 -12.77
CA ALA A 97 12.63 -7.56 -13.31
C ALA A 97 11.97 -7.43 -14.69
N GLY A 98 12.04 -8.46 -15.53
CA GLY A 98 11.42 -8.45 -16.87
C GLY A 98 9.92 -8.71 -16.89
N CYS A 99 9.30 -9.10 -15.78
CA CYS A 99 7.89 -9.50 -15.72
C CYS A 99 6.93 -8.33 -15.52
N TRP A 100 7.41 -7.19 -15.06
CA TRP A 100 6.57 -6.07 -14.62
C TRP A 100 6.26 -5.07 -15.72
N THR A 101 5.00 -4.70 -15.82
CA THR A 101 4.52 -3.62 -16.68
C THR A 101 3.83 -2.56 -15.83
N GLN A 102 4.32 -1.32 -15.86
CA GLN A 102 3.64 -0.20 -15.23
C GLN A 102 2.35 0.11 -15.97
N LEU A 103 1.21 0.10 -15.25
CA LEU A 103 -0.13 0.28 -15.84
C LEU A 103 -0.57 1.74 -15.91
N ASN A 104 0.12 2.63 -15.22
CA ASN A 104 -0.16 4.06 -15.13
C ASN A 104 1.04 4.92 -15.55
N PRO A 105 1.47 4.87 -16.85
CA PRO A 105 2.68 5.55 -17.29
C PRO A 105 2.57 7.09 -17.28
N ASP A 106 1.34 7.63 -17.40
CA ASP A 106 1.12 9.06 -17.64
C ASP A 106 0.70 9.85 -16.40
N ALA A 107 0.16 9.18 -15.36
CA ALA A 107 -0.32 9.82 -14.13
C ALA A 107 -0.36 8.84 -12.95
N SER A 108 -0.39 9.35 -11.72
CA SER A 108 -0.67 8.55 -10.52
C SER A 108 -2.07 7.94 -10.55
N ILE A 109 -2.25 6.80 -9.90
CA ILE A 109 -3.58 6.17 -9.73
C ILE A 109 -4.39 6.83 -8.62
N LEU A 110 -3.70 7.44 -7.66
CA LEU A 110 -4.28 8.20 -6.56
C LEU A 110 -3.27 9.25 -6.10
N CYS A 111 -3.69 10.50 -5.99
CA CYS A 111 -2.90 11.62 -5.48
C CYS A 111 -3.69 12.37 -4.41
N PRO A 112 -3.04 13.17 -3.54
CA PRO A 112 -3.73 13.94 -2.52
C PRO A 112 -4.73 14.93 -3.12
N GLU A 113 -6.00 14.87 -2.67
CA GLU A 113 -7.10 15.74 -3.11
C GLU A 113 -7.94 16.23 -1.95
N LEU A 114 -8.06 15.43 -0.88
CA LEU A 114 -8.85 15.78 0.29
C LEU A 114 -8.03 16.59 1.30
N PRO A 115 -8.63 17.54 2.03
CA PRO A 115 -7.89 18.41 2.97
C PRO A 115 -7.06 17.64 4.01
N TRP A 116 -7.54 16.49 4.49
CA TRP A 116 -6.84 15.68 5.48
C TRP A 116 -5.67 14.89 4.91
N GLU A 117 -5.63 14.67 3.60
CA GLU A 117 -4.51 14.01 2.89
C GLU A 117 -3.31 14.96 2.74
N GLN A 118 -3.54 16.27 2.80
CA GLN A 118 -2.51 17.31 2.64
C GLN A 118 -1.69 17.12 1.35
N LEU A 119 -0.42 16.79 1.47
CA LEU A 119 0.50 16.58 0.33
C LEU A 119 0.94 15.12 0.18
N CYS A 120 0.31 14.19 0.91
CA CYS A 120 0.80 12.81 0.93
C CYS A 120 -0.34 11.80 0.91
N ILE A 121 -0.20 10.85 -0.02
CA ILE A 121 -0.82 9.53 0.03
C ILE A 121 0.29 8.51 -0.06
N GLU A 122 0.34 7.57 0.90
CA GLU A 122 1.38 6.53 0.97
C GLU A 122 0.86 5.23 1.56
N ALA A 123 1.72 4.23 1.65
CA ALA A 123 1.43 2.94 2.27
C ALA A 123 0.13 2.30 1.74
N PRO A 124 0.02 2.02 0.44
CA PRO A 124 -1.12 1.30 -0.10
C PRO A 124 -1.24 -0.07 0.56
N ALA A 125 -2.47 -0.50 0.87
CA ALA A 125 -2.80 -1.80 1.42
C ALA A 125 -4.08 -2.31 0.76
N ALA A 126 -3.96 -3.28 -0.14
CA ALA A 126 -5.03 -3.71 -1.02
C ALA A 126 -5.58 -5.08 -0.65
N CYS A 127 -6.89 -5.23 -0.73
CA CYS A 127 -7.56 -6.53 -0.69
C CYS A 127 -8.61 -6.65 -1.79
N VAL A 128 -8.99 -7.87 -2.12
CA VAL A 128 -10.07 -8.15 -3.05
C VAL A 128 -11.34 -8.52 -2.28
N HIS A 129 -12.43 -7.85 -2.58
CA HIS A 129 -13.76 -8.19 -2.06
C HIS A 129 -14.79 -8.04 -3.17
N ASP A 130 -15.64 -9.05 -3.37
CA ASP A 130 -16.69 -9.10 -4.41
C ASP A 130 -16.20 -8.67 -5.81
N GLY A 131 -15.00 -9.17 -6.21
CA GLY A 131 -14.43 -8.91 -7.52
C GLY A 131 -13.93 -7.48 -7.75
N LYS A 132 -13.78 -6.69 -6.69
CA LYS A 132 -13.20 -5.35 -6.70
C LYS A 132 -11.99 -5.28 -5.78
N ILE A 133 -11.10 -4.34 -6.06
CA ILE A 133 -9.96 -4.05 -5.20
C ILE A 133 -10.32 -2.88 -4.30
N TYR A 134 -10.16 -3.07 -3.01
CA TYR A 134 -10.24 -2.03 -1.99
C TYR A 134 -8.83 -1.71 -1.52
N MET A 135 -8.47 -0.45 -1.60
CA MET A 135 -7.17 0.06 -1.18
C MET A 135 -7.31 0.97 0.02
N PHE A 136 -6.75 0.56 1.13
CA PHE A 136 -6.54 1.40 2.30
C PHE A 136 -5.20 2.12 2.13
N TYR A 137 -5.12 3.37 2.54
CA TYR A 137 -3.92 4.19 2.35
C TYR A 137 -3.73 5.19 3.49
N GLY A 138 -2.49 5.54 3.78
CA GLY A 138 -2.16 6.64 4.68
C GLY A 138 -2.28 7.98 3.96
N GLY A 139 -3.04 8.91 4.53
CA GLY A 139 -3.16 10.30 4.06
C GLY A 139 -2.52 11.26 5.05
N ALA A 140 -1.79 12.25 4.55
CA ALA A 140 -0.79 13.09 5.18
C ALA A 140 0.52 12.34 5.48
N TYR A 141 1.61 13.09 5.69
CA TYR A 141 2.88 12.53 6.14
C TYR A 141 2.79 12.06 7.59
N ASN A 142 3.72 11.18 8.00
CA ASN A 142 3.81 10.66 9.36
C ASN A 142 3.72 11.77 10.39
N CYS A 143 2.81 11.62 11.35
CA CYS A 143 2.56 12.57 12.44
C CYS A 143 2.19 14.01 12.01
N CYS A 144 1.65 14.17 10.77
CA CYS A 144 1.26 15.49 10.24
C CYS A 144 -0.25 15.73 10.00
N PRO A 145 -1.21 15.19 10.71
CA PRO A 145 -1.42 13.88 11.33
C PRO A 145 -1.85 12.84 10.29
N GLN A 146 -1.09 11.78 10.09
CA GLN A 146 -1.49 10.71 9.16
C GLN A 146 -2.72 9.97 9.67
N GLN A 147 -3.63 9.66 8.76
CA GLN A 147 -4.86 8.90 9.01
C GLN A 147 -5.14 7.97 7.83
N ILE A 148 -6.06 7.03 7.97
CA ILE A 148 -6.29 6.00 6.95
C ILE A 148 -7.59 6.27 6.19
N GLY A 149 -7.49 6.35 4.86
CA GLY A 149 -8.61 6.39 3.93
C GLY A 149 -8.84 5.07 3.22
N CYS A 150 -9.90 5.01 2.41
CA CYS A 150 -10.20 3.87 1.57
C CYS A 150 -10.71 4.32 0.19
N ALA A 151 -10.22 3.64 -0.85
CA ALA A 151 -10.68 3.78 -2.23
C ALA A 151 -10.97 2.41 -2.85
N VAL A 152 -11.81 2.37 -3.88
CA VAL A 152 -12.22 1.13 -4.56
C VAL A 152 -11.96 1.23 -6.05
N SER A 153 -11.60 0.10 -6.66
CA SER A 153 -11.39 -0.05 -8.11
C SER A 153 -11.98 -1.35 -8.63
N ALA A 154 -12.55 -1.32 -9.82
CA ALA A 154 -12.99 -2.52 -10.54
C ALA A 154 -11.91 -3.10 -11.46
N ASP A 155 -10.86 -2.34 -11.77
CA ASP A 155 -9.80 -2.72 -12.72
C ASP A 155 -8.38 -2.71 -12.11
N GLY A 156 -8.26 -2.27 -10.86
CA GLY A 156 -6.98 -2.16 -10.15
C GLY A 156 -6.14 -0.93 -10.53
N VAL A 157 -6.65 -0.07 -11.42
CA VAL A 157 -5.93 1.11 -11.93
C VAL A 157 -6.69 2.40 -11.63
N ARG A 158 -7.99 2.42 -11.85
CA ARG A 158 -8.85 3.59 -11.62
C ARG A 158 -9.54 3.45 -10.28
N PHE A 159 -9.12 4.27 -9.34
CA PHE A 159 -9.66 4.27 -7.98
C PHE A 159 -10.64 5.42 -7.76
N THR A 160 -11.69 5.14 -7.00
CA THR A 160 -12.63 6.14 -6.48
C THR A 160 -12.61 6.08 -4.96
N ARG A 161 -12.41 7.22 -4.29
CA ARG A 161 -12.50 7.31 -2.83
C ARG A 161 -13.91 6.96 -2.38
N LEU A 162 -14.00 6.21 -1.30
CA LEU A 162 -15.28 5.82 -0.70
C LEU A 162 -15.77 6.83 0.33
N PHE A 163 -14.88 7.64 0.88
CA PHE A 163 -15.16 8.59 1.95
C PHE A 163 -14.40 9.90 1.71
N ASP A 164 -15.01 11.03 2.03
CA ASP A 164 -14.35 12.34 2.03
C ASP A 164 -13.52 12.56 3.31
N GLU A 165 -13.77 11.77 4.34
CA GLU A 165 -13.10 11.82 5.63
C GLU A 165 -12.31 10.50 5.87
N PRO A 166 -11.31 10.51 6.76
CA PRO A 166 -10.60 9.28 7.09
C PRO A 166 -11.53 8.20 7.65
N MET A 167 -11.36 6.96 7.20
CA MET A 167 -12.07 5.79 7.72
C MET A 167 -11.56 5.40 9.12
N ILE A 168 -10.24 5.45 9.32
CA ILE A 168 -9.62 5.30 10.64
C ILE A 168 -8.94 6.61 11.00
N ARG A 169 -9.49 7.27 12.02
CA ARG A 169 -9.04 8.57 12.48
C ARG A 169 -8.05 8.44 13.64
N ASN A 170 -7.28 9.48 13.84
CA ASN A 170 -6.52 9.63 15.06
C ASN A 170 -7.47 9.76 16.26
N GLY A 171 -7.02 9.30 17.40
CA GLY A 171 -7.76 9.45 18.65
C GLY A 171 -7.71 10.90 19.15
N GLY A 172 -8.57 11.19 20.13
CA GLY A 172 -8.57 12.49 20.81
C GLY A 172 -7.35 12.66 21.73
N PRO A 173 -7.21 13.84 22.37
CA PRO A 173 -6.11 14.12 23.27
C PRO A 173 -5.91 13.05 24.35
N GLY A 174 -4.70 12.56 24.50
CA GLY A 174 -4.31 11.50 25.45
C GLY A 174 -4.53 10.08 24.94
N SER A 175 -5.02 9.89 23.71
CA SER A 175 -5.12 8.54 23.12
C SER A 175 -3.76 8.08 22.60
N TRP A 176 -3.56 6.77 22.56
CA TRP A 176 -2.33 6.11 22.09
C TRP A 176 -1.95 6.44 20.63
N ASN A 177 -2.90 6.91 19.84
CA ASN A 177 -2.77 7.26 18.43
C ASN A 177 -3.17 8.72 18.16
N GLU A 178 -2.97 9.62 19.14
CA GLU A 178 -3.35 11.03 19.01
C GLU A 178 -2.67 11.73 17.83
N SER A 179 -1.41 11.40 17.55
CA SER A 179 -0.65 12.05 16.48
C SER A 179 -0.62 11.27 15.17
N GLU A 180 -0.96 9.97 15.19
CA GLU A 180 -0.95 9.14 13.99
C GLU A 180 -1.79 7.87 14.09
N SER A 181 -2.47 7.54 12.99
CA SER A 181 -2.99 6.23 12.63
C SER A 181 -2.68 6.00 11.15
N GLY A 182 -1.62 5.27 10.85
CA GLY A 182 -1.09 5.21 9.49
C GLY A 182 -0.48 3.87 9.10
N HIS A 183 0.10 3.82 7.91
CA HIS A 183 0.76 2.66 7.32
C HIS A 183 -0.07 1.38 7.46
N PRO A 184 -1.27 1.32 6.84
CA PRO A 184 -2.11 0.15 6.89
C PRO A 184 -1.47 -1.04 6.18
N TYR A 185 -1.82 -2.25 6.63
CA TYR A 185 -1.63 -3.50 5.92
C TYR A 185 -2.86 -4.37 6.14
N ILE A 186 -3.48 -4.87 5.05
CA ILE A 186 -4.71 -5.65 5.13
C ILE A 186 -4.51 -7.05 4.54
N PHE A 187 -5.11 -8.05 5.16
CA PHE A 187 -5.20 -9.40 4.62
C PHE A 187 -6.49 -10.09 5.08
N GLU A 188 -6.89 -11.10 4.35
CA GLU A 188 -7.98 -11.99 4.75
C GLU A 188 -7.42 -13.18 5.52
N ASP A 189 -8.05 -13.51 6.63
CA ASP A 189 -7.74 -14.63 7.48
C ASP A 189 -9.04 -15.24 8.00
N ASP A 190 -9.32 -16.49 7.61
CA ASP A 190 -10.51 -17.23 8.01
C ASP A 190 -11.84 -16.50 7.69
N GLY A 191 -11.90 -15.85 6.51
CA GLY A 191 -13.06 -15.09 6.05
C GLY A 191 -13.24 -13.71 6.72
N ALA A 192 -12.28 -13.26 7.52
CA ALA A 192 -12.27 -11.95 8.14
C ALA A 192 -11.12 -11.10 7.59
N TYR A 193 -11.41 -9.85 7.24
CA TYR A 193 -10.37 -8.90 6.83
C TYR A 193 -9.75 -8.26 8.06
N ARG A 194 -8.43 -8.40 8.19
CA ARG A 194 -7.66 -7.84 9.30
C ARG A 194 -6.74 -6.74 8.79
N LEU A 195 -6.97 -5.53 9.27
CA LEU A 195 -6.17 -4.36 8.93
C LEU A 195 -5.27 -4.03 10.12
N PHE A 196 -3.97 -4.20 9.92
CA PHE A 196 -2.96 -3.74 10.86
C PHE A 196 -2.53 -2.33 10.52
N TYR A 197 -2.25 -1.52 11.52
CA TYR A 197 -1.77 -0.15 11.33
C TYR A 197 -0.92 0.31 12.51
N GLN A 198 -0.04 1.26 12.24
CA GLN A 198 0.76 1.90 13.28
C GLN A 198 0.04 3.10 13.87
N GLY A 199 0.41 3.47 15.09
CA GLY A 199 -0.03 4.69 15.75
C GLY A 199 1.02 5.25 16.67
N SER A 200 0.90 6.55 16.96
CA SER A 200 1.79 7.29 17.86
C SER A 200 1.00 8.37 18.60
N ASP A 201 1.38 8.65 19.83
CA ASP A 201 0.85 9.73 20.68
C ASP A 201 1.89 10.82 20.96
N ASP A 202 3.13 10.62 20.54
CA ASP A 202 4.28 11.46 20.86
C ASP A 202 5.06 11.94 19.61
N HIS A 203 4.34 12.12 18.51
CA HIS A 203 4.90 12.56 17.22
C HIS A 203 6.04 11.67 16.71
N GLY A 204 5.82 10.35 16.76
CA GLY A 204 6.71 9.37 16.13
C GLY A 204 7.96 9.02 16.95
N LYS A 205 8.05 9.40 18.23
CA LYS A 205 9.12 8.94 19.11
C LYS A 205 8.87 7.50 19.55
N THR A 206 7.60 7.14 19.77
CA THR A 206 7.16 5.79 20.10
C THR A 206 6.11 5.33 19.09
N TRP A 207 6.34 4.15 18.51
CA TRP A 207 5.42 3.52 17.58
C TRP A 207 4.75 2.32 18.23
N ARG A 208 3.45 2.19 18.01
CA ARG A 208 2.63 1.06 18.46
C ARG A 208 1.93 0.44 17.27
N LEU A 209 1.75 -0.86 17.28
CA LEU A 209 0.98 -1.60 16.30
C LEU A 209 -0.40 -1.90 16.85
N SER A 210 -1.42 -1.67 16.07
CA SER A 210 -2.80 -2.03 16.36
C SER A 210 -3.44 -2.77 15.20
N ARG A 211 -4.62 -3.32 15.41
CA ARG A 211 -5.43 -3.94 14.37
C ARG A 211 -6.89 -3.51 14.46
N ALA A 212 -7.53 -3.47 13.31
CA ALA A 212 -8.98 -3.39 13.17
C ALA A 212 -9.47 -4.60 12.36
N GLU A 213 -10.67 -5.05 12.63
CA GLU A 213 -11.39 -5.96 11.74
C GLU A 213 -12.25 -5.13 10.81
N ILE A 214 -12.15 -5.43 9.49
CA ILE A 214 -12.91 -4.73 8.46
C ILE A 214 -13.99 -5.67 7.95
N ALA A 215 -15.21 -5.19 7.90
CA ALA A 215 -16.32 -5.84 7.22
C ALA A 215 -16.90 -4.92 6.14
N PHE A 216 -17.71 -5.50 5.26
CA PHE A 216 -18.38 -4.77 4.18
C PHE A 216 -19.90 -4.86 4.36
N ASP A 217 -20.59 -3.75 4.16
CA ASP A 217 -22.05 -3.73 4.17
C ASP A 217 -22.64 -4.27 2.86
N GLY A 218 -23.98 -4.32 2.77
CA GLY A 218 -24.68 -4.82 1.57
C GLY A 218 -24.49 -3.98 0.31
N ASN A 219 -23.86 -2.81 0.41
CA ASN A 219 -23.49 -1.93 -0.72
C ASN A 219 -21.99 -2.02 -1.06
N GLY A 220 -21.23 -2.85 -0.33
CA GLY A 220 -19.79 -2.98 -0.47
C GLY A 220 -19.02 -1.83 0.17
N LEU A 221 -19.58 -1.10 1.14
CA LEU A 221 -18.84 -0.09 1.89
C LEU A 221 -18.11 -0.74 3.06
N PRO A 222 -16.77 -0.56 3.18
CA PRO A 222 -16.02 -1.08 4.30
C PRO A 222 -16.31 -0.30 5.59
N TYR A 223 -16.32 -1.02 6.70
CA TYR A 223 -16.43 -0.43 8.04
C TYR A 223 -15.61 -1.22 9.06
N VAL A 224 -15.22 -0.53 10.14
CA VAL A 224 -14.53 -1.17 11.27
C VAL A 224 -15.56 -1.89 12.14
N VAL A 225 -15.36 -3.19 12.38
CA VAL A 225 -16.18 -3.96 13.31
C VAL A 225 -15.89 -3.50 14.74
N GLN A 226 -16.97 -3.18 15.48
CA GLN A 226 -16.90 -2.70 16.88
C GLN A 226 -16.83 -3.85 17.86
#